data_e6eac9355ac669655e7ad52281f2ad9b
#
_entry.id   e6eac9355ac669655e7ad52281f2ad9b
#
_cell.length_a   1.000
_cell.length_b   1.000
_cell.length_c   1.000
_cell.angle_alpha   90.00
_cell.angle_beta   90.00
_cell.angle_gamma   90.00
#
_symmetry.space_group_name_H-M   'P 1'
#
loop_
_entity.id
_entity.type
_entity.pdbx_description
1 polymer ?
#
loop_
_entity_poly.entity_id
_entity_poly.type
_entity_poly.pdbx_seq_one_letter_code
_entity_poly.pdbx_strand_id
1 'polypeptide(L)'
;MASKNPGHSPQSADSRRAGLAEQARELPRSPGVYLMKDDHGQVLYVGKAGSLRSRVGSYFQPSAQLDRKTQAMVECVHSFETIDCEGEWEALLMESRLIKDIRPRFNIRLVDDKSYPYLVVTMRDEFPAVHVTRTPTEPEYKGARVLGPFTSVADLRSAVTILQRVFKFRTCELDIHEDDPKNRHFRPCLLHAIGQCTAPCANRVSREGYRADIDRFLRFLTSKRTTVIREIESEMKVASEERRYEKAAVLRDQITAIRRLDDREKRSGDASVDWQPEVTVFSGDPSGGLASLQKVLGLDHPVRCIEGIDIAHLAGNETVGSKVCFIDGRPFKDGYRRYRIRSADNDDYQAIREVVSRRYREAGAGNELYPDVILIDGGLGQLHAAGEAFGELDVKPPMVISLAKKEELIFVQERSEPIKLGRSNLALKLCQCVRDEAHRFAQHYHHVLRRKSMLDDR
;
A
#
# COMPACT_ATOMS: atom_id res chain seq x y z
N MET A 1 -44.30 14.28 40.10
CA MET A 1 -43.25 15.28 40.37
C MET A 1 -42.11 15.07 39.37
N ALA A 2 -42.05 15.86 38.35
CA ALA A 2 -41.04 15.75 37.28
C ALA A 2 -39.76 16.45 37.76
N SER A 3 -38.67 15.72 37.84
CA SER A 3 -37.35 16.21 38.14
C SER A 3 -36.81 17.00 36.92
N LYS A 4 -36.71 18.33 37.08
CA LYS A 4 -36.04 19.23 36.13
C LYS A 4 -34.53 18.96 36.12
N ASN A 5 -33.98 18.55 34.98
CA ASN A 5 -32.56 18.59 34.70
C ASN A 5 -32.07 20.06 34.77
N PRO A 6 -30.94 20.38 35.44
CA PRO A 6 -30.38 21.71 35.43
C PRO A 6 -29.81 22.03 34.06
N GLY A 7 -30.41 23.05 33.42
CA GLY A 7 -30.05 23.52 32.08
C GLY A 7 -28.62 24.00 31.99
N HIS A 8 -27.82 23.38 31.11
CA HIS A 8 -26.56 23.95 30.62
C HIS A 8 -26.90 25.17 29.75
N SER A 9 -26.44 26.35 30.15
CA SER A 9 -26.61 27.55 29.35
C SER A 9 -25.79 27.48 28.05
N PRO A 10 -26.35 27.90 26.88
CA PRO A 10 -25.67 27.84 25.59
C PRO A 10 -24.32 28.56 25.57
N GLN A 11 -24.15 29.64 26.31
CA GLN A 11 -22.91 30.42 26.39
C GLN A 11 -21.73 29.64 27.03
N SER A 12 -22.00 28.67 27.92
CA SER A 12 -20.96 27.84 28.52
C SER A 12 -20.44 26.75 27.57
N ALA A 13 -21.28 26.27 26.66
CA ALA A 13 -20.92 25.22 25.70
C ALA A 13 -20.03 25.78 24.58
N ASP A 14 -20.35 26.95 24.05
CA ASP A 14 -19.56 27.60 23.00
C ASP A 14 -18.18 28.04 23.51
N SER A 15 -18.10 28.57 24.74
CA SER A 15 -16.84 28.94 25.38
C SER A 15 -15.95 27.70 25.60
N ARG A 16 -16.52 26.57 26.04
CA ARG A 16 -15.80 25.31 26.20
C ARG A 16 -15.27 24.79 24.86
N ARG A 17 -16.10 24.80 23.82
CA ARG A 17 -15.71 24.37 22.47
C ARG A 17 -14.56 25.22 21.91
N ALA A 18 -14.61 26.55 22.13
CA ALA A 18 -13.53 27.45 21.73
C ALA A 18 -12.22 27.15 22.46
N GLY A 19 -12.27 26.88 23.77
CA GLY A 19 -11.09 26.47 24.54
C GLY A 19 -10.49 25.13 24.07
N LEU A 20 -11.33 24.16 23.75
CA LEU A 20 -10.86 22.88 23.20
C LEU A 20 -10.27 23.03 21.78
N ALA A 21 -10.81 23.94 20.98
CA ALA A 21 -10.26 24.27 19.66
C ALA A 21 -8.86 24.89 19.77
N GLU A 22 -8.64 25.74 20.76
CA GLU A 22 -7.34 26.37 21.00
C GLU A 22 -6.30 25.35 21.49
N GLN A 23 -6.65 24.51 22.46
CA GLN A 23 -5.79 23.40 22.90
C GLN A 23 -5.45 22.45 21.74
N ALA A 24 -6.39 22.17 20.85
CA ALA A 24 -6.15 21.32 19.68
C ALA A 24 -5.14 21.94 18.70
N ARG A 25 -5.02 23.26 18.61
CA ARG A 25 -4.01 23.95 17.77
C ARG A 25 -2.60 23.81 18.31
N GLU A 26 -2.44 23.58 19.60
CA GLU A 26 -1.13 23.38 20.24
C GLU A 26 -0.62 21.94 20.08
N LEU A 27 -1.48 20.99 19.68
CA LEU A 27 -1.10 19.60 19.49
C LEU A 27 -0.02 19.45 18.40
N PRO A 28 0.84 18.42 18.52
CA PRO A 28 1.82 18.10 17.52
C PRO A 28 1.16 17.64 16.19
N ARG A 29 1.88 17.73 15.10
CA ARG A 29 1.46 17.19 13.80
C ARG A 29 1.87 15.73 13.60
N SER A 30 2.29 15.07 14.68
CA SER A 30 2.67 13.65 14.69
C SER A 30 1.44 12.74 14.60
N PRO A 31 1.63 11.49 14.15
CA PRO A 31 0.65 10.43 14.33
C PRO A 31 0.39 10.15 15.80
N GLY A 32 -0.81 9.69 16.14
CA GLY A 32 -1.09 9.34 17.52
C GLY A 32 -2.55 8.94 17.74
N VAL A 33 -2.86 8.72 19.01
CA VAL A 33 -4.19 8.38 19.49
C VAL A 33 -4.69 9.48 20.40
N TYR A 34 -5.98 9.81 20.30
CA TYR A 34 -6.65 10.79 21.15
C TYR A 34 -7.82 10.15 21.89
N LEU A 35 -7.98 10.56 23.14
CA LEU A 35 -9.02 10.11 24.06
C LEU A 35 -9.89 11.30 24.43
N MET A 36 -11.15 11.30 24.00
CA MET A 36 -12.15 12.32 24.37
C MET A 36 -12.77 11.95 25.71
N LYS A 37 -12.84 12.88 26.65
CA LYS A 37 -13.29 12.66 28.02
C LYS A 37 -14.47 13.59 28.36
N ASP A 38 -15.36 13.11 29.24
CA ASP A 38 -16.42 13.92 29.84
C ASP A 38 -15.92 14.78 31.02
N ASP A 39 -16.86 15.43 31.72
CA ASP A 39 -16.61 16.24 32.90
C ASP A 39 -16.15 15.42 34.13
N HIS A 40 -16.38 14.13 34.11
CA HIS A 40 -15.92 13.20 35.16
C HIS A 40 -14.57 12.55 34.81
N GLY A 41 -13.97 12.90 33.67
CA GLY A 41 -12.72 12.32 33.19
C GLY A 41 -12.89 10.91 32.57
N GLN A 42 -14.15 10.45 32.37
CA GLN A 42 -14.42 9.18 31.70
C GLN A 42 -14.15 9.30 30.20
N VAL A 43 -13.46 8.30 29.64
CA VAL A 43 -13.20 8.24 28.20
C VAL A 43 -14.48 7.92 27.44
N LEU A 44 -14.93 8.88 26.64
CA LEU A 44 -16.12 8.76 25.79
C LEU A 44 -15.81 8.13 24.44
N TYR A 45 -14.63 8.43 23.91
CA TYR A 45 -14.21 8.00 22.57
C TYR A 45 -12.69 7.90 22.48
N VAL A 46 -12.20 6.91 21.77
CA VAL A 46 -10.81 6.75 21.38
C VAL A 46 -10.73 6.76 19.87
N GLY A 47 -9.80 7.52 19.30
CA GLY A 47 -9.57 7.56 17.86
C GLY A 47 -8.10 7.77 17.52
N LYS A 48 -7.70 7.32 16.33
CA LYS A 48 -6.37 7.53 15.78
C LYS A 48 -6.31 8.73 14.84
N ALA A 49 -5.12 9.26 14.67
CA ALA A 49 -4.83 10.36 13.74
C ALA A 49 -3.47 10.15 13.06
N GLY A 50 -3.36 10.46 11.78
CA GLY A 50 -2.07 10.66 11.10
C GLY A 50 -1.43 11.99 11.48
N SER A 51 -2.26 12.99 11.88
CA SER A 51 -1.85 14.25 12.50
C SER A 51 -2.82 14.61 13.61
N LEU A 52 -2.37 14.53 14.86
CA LEU A 52 -3.19 14.81 16.04
C LEU A 52 -3.81 16.21 15.97
N ARG A 53 -3.02 17.24 15.64
CA ARG A 53 -3.50 18.63 15.50
C ARG A 53 -4.64 18.74 14.50
N SER A 54 -4.48 18.19 13.31
CA SER A 54 -5.47 18.29 12.25
C SER A 54 -6.75 17.53 12.61
N ARG A 55 -6.61 16.31 13.11
CA ARG A 55 -7.75 15.44 13.40
C ARG A 55 -8.55 15.92 14.60
N VAL A 56 -7.89 16.20 15.73
CA VAL A 56 -8.58 16.68 16.93
C VAL A 56 -9.18 18.05 16.68
N GLY A 57 -8.43 18.95 16.01
CA GLY A 57 -8.93 20.27 15.65
C GLY A 57 -10.19 20.22 14.77
N SER A 58 -10.32 19.23 13.88
CA SER A 58 -11.48 19.10 12.99
C SER A 58 -12.82 18.90 13.72
N TYR A 59 -12.81 18.37 14.95
CA TYR A 59 -14.03 18.20 15.74
C TYR A 59 -14.57 19.52 16.31
N PHE A 60 -13.70 20.49 16.57
CA PHE A 60 -14.04 21.71 17.28
C PHE A 60 -14.14 22.95 16.36
N GLN A 61 -13.89 22.81 15.05
CA GLN A 61 -14.04 23.90 14.10
C GLN A 61 -15.51 24.33 13.97
N PRO A 62 -15.80 25.65 13.87
CA PRO A 62 -17.18 26.15 13.70
C PRO A 62 -17.85 25.66 12.40
N SER A 63 -17.06 25.42 11.35
CA SER A 63 -17.52 24.94 10.03
C SER A 63 -17.57 23.41 9.90
N ALA A 64 -17.32 22.65 10.99
CA ALA A 64 -17.29 21.21 10.94
C ALA A 64 -18.69 20.64 10.65
N GLN A 65 -18.85 20.02 9.49
CA GLN A 65 -20.04 19.23 9.17
C GLN A 65 -19.91 17.85 9.83
N LEU A 66 -20.32 17.75 11.08
CA LEU A 66 -20.27 16.50 11.85
C LEU A 66 -21.58 15.72 11.64
N ASP A 67 -21.46 14.40 11.52
CA ASP A 67 -22.65 13.54 11.57
C ASP A 67 -23.29 13.59 12.97
N ARG A 68 -24.58 13.19 13.08
CA ARG A 68 -25.36 13.28 14.32
C ARG A 68 -24.69 12.58 15.51
N LYS A 69 -24.00 11.46 15.27
CA LYS A 69 -23.34 10.69 16.35
C LYS A 69 -22.09 11.41 16.85
N THR A 70 -21.29 11.92 15.93
CA THR A 70 -20.09 12.70 16.24
C THR A 70 -20.45 14.01 16.92
N GLN A 71 -21.53 14.66 16.50
CA GLN A 71 -22.04 15.87 17.14
C GLN A 71 -22.45 15.59 18.59
N ALA A 72 -23.23 14.53 18.83
CA ALA A 72 -23.63 14.13 20.20
C ALA A 72 -22.43 13.77 21.08
N MET A 73 -21.37 13.19 20.51
CA MET A 73 -20.12 12.94 21.21
C MET A 73 -19.45 14.26 21.61
N VAL A 74 -19.26 15.18 20.64
CA VAL A 74 -18.57 16.47 20.86
C VAL A 74 -19.28 17.33 21.91
N GLU A 75 -20.60 17.29 21.98
CA GLU A 75 -21.40 17.97 23.01
C GLU A 75 -21.08 17.47 24.44
N CYS A 76 -20.72 16.19 24.57
CA CYS A 76 -20.33 15.58 25.86
C CYS A 76 -18.87 15.78 26.22
N VAL A 77 -18.01 16.21 25.30
CA VAL A 77 -16.56 16.34 25.54
C VAL A 77 -16.24 17.54 26.39
N HIS A 78 -15.51 17.32 27.49
CA HIS A 78 -14.97 18.35 28.38
C HIS A 78 -13.46 18.51 28.26
N SER A 79 -12.76 17.43 27.94
CA SER A 79 -11.31 17.44 27.73
C SER A 79 -10.90 16.35 26.77
N PHE A 80 -9.65 16.41 26.33
CA PHE A 80 -9.05 15.32 25.57
C PHE A 80 -7.60 15.11 26.02
N GLU A 81 -7.13 13.90 25.86
CA GLU A 81 -5.72 13.52 26.02
C GLU A 81 -5.21 12.94 24.70
N THR A 82 -3.91 13.06 24.48
CA THR A 82 -3.27 12.50 23.29
C THR A 82 -2.07 11.66 23.68
N ILE A 83 -1.83 10.62 22.88
CA ILE A 83 -0.66 9.75 22.97
C ILE A 83 0.04 9.85 21.63
N ASP A 84 1.24 10.41 21.61
CA ASP A 84 2.07 10.47 20.41
C ASP A 84 2.56 9.08 20.04
N CYS A 85 2.49 8.76 18.77
CA CYS A 85 2.98 7.52 18.21
C CYS A 85 4.10 7.79 17.20
N GLU A 86 5.01 6.84 17.05
CA GLU A 86 6.10 6.94 16.07
C GLU A 86 5.62 6.81 14.63
N GLY A 87 4.39 6.25 14.42
CA GLY A 87 3.82 6.07 13.09
C GLY A 87 2.32 5.72 13.12
N GLU A 88 1.67 5.81 11.95
CA GLU A 88 0.24 5.51 11.81
C GLU A 88 -0.10 4.06 12.16
N TRP A 89 0.82 3.12 11.91
CA TRP A 89 0.66 1.71 12.27
C TRP A 89 0.65 1.51 13.80
N GLU A 90 1.47 2.26 14.54
CA GLU A 90 1.49 2.23 16.02
C GLU A 90 0.20 2.85 16.58
N ALA A 91 -0.24 3.98 16.00
CA ALA A 91 -1.51 4.60 16.35
C ALA A 91 -2.69 3.64 16.12
N LEU A 92 -2.67 2.86 15.04
CA LEU A 92 -3.70 1.85 14.75
C LEU A 92 -3.75 0.73 15.80
N LEU A 93 -2.59 0.21 16.19
CA LEU A 93 -2.50 -0.83 17.22
C LEU A 93 -2.91 -0.30 18.59
N MET A 94 -2.46 0.91 18.94
CA MET A 94 -2.78 1.57 20.21
C MET A 94 -4.27 1.88 20.32
N GLU A 95 -4.90 2.41 19.26
CA GLU A 95 -6.34 2.65 19.19
C GLU A 95 -7.11 1.35 19.46
N SER A 96 -6.79 0.28 18.72
CA SER A 96 -7.45 -1.02 18.89
C SER A 96 -7.33 -1.55 20.30
N ARG A 97 -6.15 -1.44 20.91
CA ARG A 97 -5.89 -1.87 22.29
C ARG A 97 -6.70 -1.07 23.30
N LEU A 98 -6.66 0.26 23.19
CA LEU A 98 -7.38 1.15 24.10
C LEU A 98 -8.89 0.98 24.01
N ILE A 99 -9.43 0.81 22.80
CA ILE A 99 -10.88 0.53 22.64
C ILE A 99 -11.27 -0.78 23.30
N LYS A 100 -10.44 -1.82 23.17
CA LYS A 100 -10.69 -3.12 23.79
C LYS A 100 -10.66 -3.05 25.33
N ASP A 101 -9.66 -2.34 25.87
CA ASP A 101 -9.42 -2.25 27.31
C ASP A 101 -10.42 -1.30 28.00
N ILE A 102 -10.71 -0.13 27.41
CA ILE A 102 -11.54 0.92 27.99
C ILE A 102 -13.03 0.75 27.65
N ARG A 103 -13.35 0.23 26.47
CA ARG A 103 -14.72 0.10 25.90
C ARG A 103 -15.51 1.42 25.93
N PRO A 104 -15.03 2.50 25.29
CA PRO A 104 -15.66 3.81 25.38
C PRO A 104 -17.05 3.83 24.77
N ARG A 105 -17.97 4.60 25.36
CA ARG A 105 -19.39 4.64 24.99
C ARG A 105 -19.65 4.90 23.51
N PHE A 106 -18.88 5.77 22.86
CA PHE A 106 -19.05 6.12 21.45
C PHE A 106 -18.29 5.19 20.48
N ASN A 107 -17.44 4.28 21.02
CA ASN A 107 -16.79 3.19 20.27
C ASN A 107 -17.53 1.84 20.43
N ILE A 108 -18.55 1.72 21.29
CA ILE A 108 -19.17 0.44 21.73
C ILE A 108 -19.67 -0.43 20.55
N ARG A 109 -20.00 0.15 19.40
CA ARG A 109 -20.35 -0.67 18.22
C ARG A 109 -19.19 -1.51 17.67
N LEU A 110 -17.97 -1.29 18.15
CA LEU A 110 -16.77 -2.03 17.76
C LEU A 110 -16.65 -3.42 18.43
N VAL A 111 -17.40 -3.70 19.49
CA VAL A 111 -17.19 -4.93 20.28
C VAL A 111 -18.14 -6.06 19.87
N ASP A 112 -19.31 -5.72 19.32
CA ASP A 112 -20.41 -6.69 19.08
C ASP A 112 -20.70 -6.99 17.60
N ASP A 113 -19.97 -6.36 16.64
CA ASP A 113 -20.27 -6.50 15.24
C ASP A 113 -19.25 -7.41 14.53
N LYS A 114 -19.74 -8.50 13.92
CA LYS A 114 -18.97 -9.44 13.07
C LYS A 114 -18.30 -8.78 11.85
N SER A 115 -18.42 -7.46 11.71
CA SER A 115 -17.93 -6.69 10.56
C SER A 115 -16.51 -6.14 10.70
N TYR A 116 -15.88 -6.23 11.89
CA TYR A 116 -14.55 -5.68 12.13
C TYR A 116 -13.42 -6.58 11.66
N PRO A 117 -12.35 -6.01 11.07
CA PRO A 117 -11.20 -6.79 10.65
C PRO A 117 -10.28 -7.13 11.84
N TYR A 118 -9.67 -8.29 11.72
CA TYR A 118 -8.65 -8.82 12.60
C TYR A 118 -7.39 -9.16 11.79
N LEU A 119 -6.24 -9.03 12.41
CA LEU A 119 -4.98 -9.57 11.91
C LEU A 119 -4.75 -10.94 12.56
N VAL A 120 -4.56 -11.95 11.74
CA VAL A 120 -4.39 -13.34 12.19
C VAL A 120 -3.06 -13.87 11.70
N VAL A 121 -2.28 -14.52 12.58
CA VAL A 121 -1.04 -15.20 12.26
C VAL A 121 -1.18 -16.68 12.57
N THR A 122 -1.06 -17.54 11.56
CA THR A 122 -1.32 -18.99 11.64
C THR A 122 -0.15 -19.76 12.29
N MET A 123 0.02 -19.61 13.60
CA MET A 123 1.19 -20.12 14.33
C MET A 123 1.38 -21.64 14.29
N ARG A 124 0.33 -22.41 13.94
CA ARG A 124 0.40 -23.87 13.81
C ARG A 124 1.08 -24.34 12.54
N ASP A 125 1.05 -23.53 11.49
CA ASP A 125 1.69 -23.83 10.21
C ASP A 125 3.20 -23.89 10.39
N GLU A 126 3.87 -24.72 9.62
CA GLU A 126 5.36 -24.73 9.60
C GLU A 126 5.91 -23.37 9.18
N PHE A 127 5.24 -22.76 8.22
CA PHE A 127 5.51 -21.40 7.75
C PHE A 127 4.27 -20.53 8.02
N PRO A 128 4.14 -19.88 9.18
CA PRO A 128 2.98 -19.06 9.52
C PRO A 128 2.64 -18.03 8.44
N ALA A 129 1.35 -17.90 8.11
CA ALA A 129 0.83 -16.87 7.23
C ALA A 129 0.19 -15.73 8.03
N VAL A 130 0.15 -14.54 7.45
CA VAL A 130 -0.49 -13.36 8.02
C VAL A 130 -1.72 -13.01 7.18
N HIS A 131 -2.90 -13.04 7.79
CA HIS A 131 -4.17 -12.79 7.13
C HIS A 131 -4.94 -11.64 7.79
N VAL A 132 -5.75 -10.97 6.98
CA VAL A 132 -6.74 -9.99 7.45
C VAL A 132 -8.11 -10.63 7.24
N THR A 133 -8.81 -10.96 8.32
CA THR A 133 -10.13 -11.59 8.28
C THR A 133 -11.13 -10.85 9.16
N ARG A 134 -12.43 -11.07 8.92
CA ARG A 134 -13.51 -10.62 9.79
C ARG A 134 -14.06 -11.75 10.69
N THR A 135 -13.64 -12.96 10.41
CA THR A 135 -14.09 -14.19 11.07
C THR A 135 -12.91 -14.95 11.70
N PRO A 136 -12.23 -14.38 12.72
CA PRO A 136 -11.04 -14.99 13.32
C PRO A 136 -11.31 -16.28 14.09
N THR A 137 -12.59 -16.63 14.27
CA THR A 137 -13.05 -17.84 14.98
C THR A 137 -13.27 -19.05 14.07
N GLU A 138 -13.09 -18.88 12.77
CA GLU A 138 -13.20 -19.99 11.81
C GLU A 138 -12.19 -21.12 12.11
N PRO A 139 -12.53 -22.38 11.79
CA PRO A 139 -11.70 -23.55 12.12
C PRO A 139 -10.27 -23.45 11.58
N GLU A 140 -10.06 -22.80 10.44
CA GLU A 140 -8.75 -22.58 9.80
C GLU A 140 -7.81 -21.75 10.67
N TYR A 141 -8.36 -20.84 11.50
CA TYR A 141 -7.57 -19.98 12.42
C TYR A 141 -7.44 -20.55 13.83
N LYS A 142 -7.83 -21.79 14.05
CA LYS A 142 -7.73 -22.44 15.38
C LYS A 142 -6.27 -22.48 15.84
N GLY A 143 -5.99 -21.80 16.96
CA GLY A 143 -4.64 -21.69 17.54
C GLY A 143 -3.74 -20.67 16.84
N ALA A 144 -4.30 -19.84 15.97
CA ALA A 144 -3.62 -18.68 15.44
C ALA A 144 -3.51 -17.56 16.48
N ARG A 145 -2.55 -16.66 16.31
CA ARG A 145 -2.47 -15.44 17.10
C ARG A 145 -3.34 -14.37 16.46
N VAL A 146 -4.35 -13.90 17.20
CA VAL A 146 -5.33 -12.92 16.74
C VAL A 146 -5.06 -11.57 17.38
N LEU A 147 -4.97 -10.52 16.57
CA LEU A 147 -4.86 -9.12 17.00
C LEU A 147 -6.04 -8.33 16.43
N GLY A 148 -6.56 -7.42 17.21
CA GLY A 148 -7.75 -6.62 16.87
C GLY A 148 -8.83 -6.73 17.94
N PRO A 149 -10.07 -6.27 17.67
CA PRO A 149 -10.58 -5.76 16.40
C PRO A 149 -9.99 -4.40 16.00
N PHE A 150 -9.91 -4.12 14.70
CA PHE A 150 -9.47 -2.84 14.16
C PHE A 150 -10.65 -2.04 13.60
N THR A 151 -10.52 -0.72 13.58
CA THR A 151 -11.60 0.19 13.16
C THR A 151 -11.75 0.30 11.64
N SER A 152 -10.68 0.06 10.89
CA SER A 152 -10.62 0.25 9.45
C SER A 152 -9.88 -0.88 8.75
N VAL A 153 -10.55 -1.53 7.78
CA VAL A 153 -9.93 -2.55 6.91
C VAL A 153 -8.84 -1.94 6.02
N ALA A 154 -9.08 -0.74 5.50
CA ALA A 154 -8.14 -0.07 4.61
C ALA A 154 -6.81 0.25 5.32
N ASP A 155 -6.90 0.81 6.52
CA ASP A 155 -5.73 1.15 7.32
C ASP A 155 -4.97 -0.10 7.77
N LEU A 156 -5.69 -1.15 8.16
CA LEU A 156 -5.07 -2.43 8.53
C LEU A 156 -4.33 -3.05 7.34
N ARG A 157 -4.93 -3.07 6.15
CA ARG A 157 -4.27 -3.58 4.93
C ARG A 157 -3.06 -2.73 4.54
N SER A 158 -3.15 -1.42 4.67
CA SER A 158 -2.00 -0.52 4.43
C SER A 158 -0.86 -0.80 5.41
N ALA A 159 -1.16 -0.94 6.70
CA ALA A 159 -0.19 -1.30 7.72
C ALA A 159 0.46 -2.67 7.43
N VAL A 160 -0.33 -3.69 7.10
CA VAL A 160 0.18 -5.02 6.72
C VAL A 160 1.12 -4.94 5.51
N THR A 161 0.77 -4.18 4.48
CA THR A 161 1.61 -4.01 3.29
C THR A 161 2.95 -3.33 3.62
N ILE A 162 2.95 -2.34 4.51
CA ILE A 162 4.16 -1.67 4.96
C ILE A 162 5.04 -2.63 5.77
N LEU A 163 4.45 -3.36 6.72
CA LEU A 163 5.16 -4.31 7.57
C LEU A 163 5.67 -5.53 6.80
N GLN A 164 4.95 -5.96 5.77
CA GLN A 164 5.37 -7.05 4.89
C GLN A 164 6.67 -6.72 4.12
N ARG A 165 6.92 -5.46 3.78
CA ARG A 165 8.21 -5.04 3.18
C ARG A 165 9.39 -5.19 4.14
N VAL A 166 9.14 -5.09 5.44
CA VAL A 166 10.16 -5.21 6.48
C VAL A 166 10.39 -6.67 6.85
N PHE A 167 9.32 -7.39 7.18
CA PHE A 167 9.38 -8.73 7.76
C PHE A 167 9.18 -9.84 6.74
N LYS A 168 8.82 -9.53 5.50
CA LYS A 168 8.75 -10.43 4.32
C LYS A 168 7.93 -11.70 4.54
N PHE A 169 6.86 -11.62 5.34
CA PHE A 169 5.98 -12.74 5.63
C PHE A 169 5.05 -13.07 4.46
N ARG A 170 4.60 -14.33 4.39
CA ARG A 170 3.61 -14.75 3.41
C ARG A 170 2.18 -14.35 3.80
N THR A 171 1.35 -14.13 2.78
CA THR A 171 -0.10 -13.88 2.92
C THR A 171 -0.93 -14.85 2.06
N CYS A 172 -0.29 -15.84 1.45
CA CYS A 172 -0.95 -16.86 0.66
C CYS A 172 -1.54 -17.98 1.52
N GLU A 173 -2.54 -18.67 0.98
CA GLU A 173 -3.25 -19.77 1.63
C GLU A 173 -2.61 -21.16 1.34
N LEU A 174 -1.42 -21.19 0.72
CA LEU A 174 -0.73 -22.43 0.41
C LEU A 174 -0.38 -23.18 1.69
N ASP A 175 -0.63 -24.49 1.71
CA ASP A 175 -0.07 -25.39 2.71
C ASP A 175 1.37 -25.71 2.33
N ILE A 176 2.33 -25.29 3.17
CA ILE A 176 3.76 -25.33 2.86
C ILE A 176 4.47 -26.11 3.97
N HIS A 177 5.15 -27.19 3.56
CA HIS A 177 6.00 -28.01 4.42
C HIS A 177 7.44 -27.96 3.92
N GLU A 178 8.41 -27.91 4.82
CA GLU A 178 9.84 -27.76 4.47
C GLU A 178 10.35 -28.89 3.57
N ASP A 179 9.92 -30.11 3.86
CA ASP A 179 10.39 -31.33 3.17
C ASP A 179 9.51 -31.73 1.95
N ASP A 180 8.52 -30.90 1.54
CA ASP A 180 7.67 -31.25 0.41
C ASP A 180 8.46 -31.18 -0.91
N PRO A 181 8.61 -32.32 -1.64
CA PRO A 181 9.29 -32.35 -2.93
C PRO A 181 8.68 -31.41 -3.96
N LYS A 182 7.38 -31.05 -3.82
CA LYS A 182 6.69 -30.13 -4.72
C LYS A 182 7.27 -28.72 -4.69
N ASN A 183 7.89 -28.32 -3.56
CA ASN A 183 8.48 -26.99 -3.42
C ASN A 183 9.54 -26.69 -4.50
N ARG A 184 10.21 -27.71 -5.06
CA ARG A 184 11.19 -27.54 -6.16
C ARG A 184 10.54 -27.04 -7.46
N HIS A 185 9.25 -27.29 -7.63
CA HIS A 185 8.52 -26.95 -8.84
C HIS A 185 7.72 -25.64 -8.71
N PHE A 186 7.61 -25.11 -7.49
CA PHE A 186 6.95 -23.81 -7.30
C PHE A 186 7.87 -22.67 -7.75
N ARG A 187 7.34 -21.81 -8.61
CA ARG A 187 7.97 -20.53 -8.90
C ARG A 187 7.57 -19.53 -7.80
N PRO A 188 8.55 -18.78 -7.25
CA PRO A 188 8.23 -17.71 -6.32
C PRO A 188 7.18 -16.75 -6.90
N CYS A 189 6.20 -16.38 -6.09
CA CYS A 189 5.16 -15.46 -6.52
C CYS A 189 5.65 -14.00 -6.58
N LEU A 190 4.78 -13.13 -7.08
CA LEU A 190 5.02 -11.69 -7.16
C LEU A 190 5.59 -11.08 -5.87
N LEU A 191 5.08 -11.47 -4.69
CA LEU A 191 5.53 -10.92 -3.42
C LEU A 191 7.03 -11.19 -3.15
N HIS A 192 7.56 -12.30 -3.63
CA HIS A 192 8.98 -12.58 -3.55
C HIS A 192 9.78 -11.66 -4.49
N ALA A 193 9.33 -11.52 -5.74
CA ALA A 193 9.99 -10.69 -6.74
C ALA A 193 10.09 -9.21 -6.31
N ILE A 194 9.10 -8.72 -5.55
CA ILE A 194 9.09 -7.34 -4.99
C ILE A 194 9.67 -7.25 -3.58
N GLY A 195 10.30 -8.31 -3.07
CA GLY A 195 10.94 -8.31 -1.76
C GLY A 195 9.98 -8.26 -0.56
N GLN A 196 8.73 -8.67 -0.74
CA GLN A 196 7.71 -8.70 0.32
C GLN A 196 7.42 -10.10 0.88
N CYS A 197 8.05 -11.14 0.34
CA CYS A 197 7.98 -12.51 0.85
C CYS A 197 9.31 -13.20 0.63
N THR A 198 9.73 -14.05 1.58
CA THR A 198 10.96 -14.85 1.46
C THR A 198 10.80 -16.11 0.62
N ALA A 199 9.58 -16.36 0.07
CA ALA A 199 9.23 -17.53 -0.75
C ALA A 199 9.54 -18.90 -0.09
N PRO A 200 8.97 -19.19 1.07
CA PRO A 200 9.11 -20.51 1.69
C PRO A 200 8.55 -21.63 0.80
N CYS A 201 7.53 -21.32 0.00
CA CYS A 201 6.93 -22.26 -0.96
C CYS A 201 7.89 -22.76 -2.06
N ALA A 202 9.02 -22.08 -2.26
CA ALA A 202 10.04 -22.44 -3.24
C ALA A 202 11.41 -22.74 -2.58
N ASN A 203 11.41 -23.11 -1.30
CA ASN A 203 12.61 -23.42 -0.50
C ASN A 203 13.69 -22.32 -0.50
N ARG A 204 13.28 -21.03 -0.60
CA ARG A 204 14.20 -19.89 -0.58
C ARG A 204 14.60 -19.46 0.83
N VAL A 205 13.94 -19.99 1.85
CA VAL A 205 14.21 -19.74 3.26
C VAL A 205 13.93 -21.02 4.06
N SER A 206 14.74 -21.32 5.08
CA SER A 206 14.49 -22.41 5.99
C SER A 206 13.32 -22.09 6.93
N ARG A 207 12.69 -23.12 7.46
CA ARG A 207 11.62 -23.00 8.47
C ARG A 207 12.08 -22.19 9.69
N GLU A 208 13.28 -22.46 10.18
CA GLU A 208 13.84 -21.74 11.32
C GLU A 208 14.05 -20.25 11.02
N GLY A 209 14.65 -19.93 9.87
CA GLY A 209 14.87 -18.55 9.44
C GLY A 209 13.55 -17.80 9.27
N TYR A 210 12.56 -18.42 8.64
CA TYR A 210 11.24 -17.82 8.45
C TYR A 210 10.51 -17.57 9.79
N ARG A 211 10.52 -18.55 10.71
CA ARG A 211 9.91 -18.40 12.04
C ARG A 211 10.57 -17.30 12.85
N ALA A 212 11.88 -17.15 12.76
CA ALA A 212 12.57 -16.04 13.41
C ALA A 212 12.10 -14.67 12.89
N ASP A 213 11.78 -14.54 11.59
CA ASP A 213 11.21 -13.31 11.03
C ASP A 213 9.77 -13.08 11.53
N ILE A 214 8.96 -14.12 11.64
CA ILE A 214 7.60 -14.04 12.22
C ILE A 214 7.65 -13.65 13.70
N ASP A 215 8.58 -14.19 14.47
CA ASP A 215 8.74 -13.87 15.88
C ASP A 215 9.18 -12.40 16.06
N ARG A 216 10.08 -11.90 15.18
CA ARG A 216 10.46 -10.47 15.14
C ARG A 216 9.24 -9.59 14.78
N PHE A 217 8.45 -10.01 13.80
CA PHE A 217 7.21 -9.32 13.44
C PHE A 217 6.24 -9.23 14.61
N LEU A 218 5.98 -10.33 15.31
CA LEU A 218 5.08 -10.37 16.46
C LEU A 218 5.60 -9.50 17.63
N ARG A 219 6.91 -9.54 17.89
CA ARG A 219 7.54 -8.65 18.89
C ARG A 219 7.43 -7.19 18.50
N PHE A 220 7.60 -6.87 17.23
CA PHE A 220 7.41 -5.51 16.73
C PHE A 220 5.98 -4.99 16.96
N LEU A 221 4.95 -5.85 16.82
CA LEU A 221 3.55 -5.49 17.08
C LEU A 221 3.22 -5.32 18.58
N THR A 222 4.02 -5.90 19.48
CA THR A 222 3.71 -5.95 20.93
C THR A 222 4.68 -5.16 21.80
N SER A 223 5.84 -4.77 21.28
CA SER A 223 6.91 -4.09 22.02
C SER A 223 7.21 -2.71 21.44
N LYS A 224 7.93 -1.90 22.19
CA LYS A 224 8.44 -0.62 21.67
C LYS A 224 9.43 -0.87 20.54
N ARG A 225 9.30 -0.12 19.46
CA ARG A 225 10.16 -0.18 18.27
C ARG A 225 11.66 -0.13 18.61
N THR A 226 12.04 0.76 19.50
CA THR A 226 13.44 0.91 19.95
C THR A 226 14.00 -0.36 20.56
N THR A 227 13.17 -1.15 21.26
CA THR A 227 13.55 -2.45 21.83
C THR A 227 13.83 -3.44 20.72
N VAL A 228 12.92 -3.53 19.73
CA VAL A 228 13.07 -4.45 18.60
C VAL A 228 14.31 -4.10 17.75
N ILE A 229 14.57 -2.81 17.51
CA ILE A 229 15.77 -2.37 16.79
C ILE A 229 17.03 -2.82 17.53
N ARG A 230 17.11 -2.63 18.85
CA ARG A 230 18.27 -3.06 19.65
C ARG A 230 18.48 -4.57 19.62
N GLU A 231 17.42 -5.35 19.65
CA GLU A 231 17.49 -6.80 19.52
C GLU A 231 18.07 -7.21 18.16
N ILE A 232 17.57 -6.62 17.07
CA ILE A 232 18.07 -6.90 15.72
C ILE A 232 19.52 -6.44 15.56
N GLU A 233 19.91 -5.30 16.15
CA GLU A 233 21.30 -4.82 16.17
C GLU A 233 22.22 -5.80 16.89
N SER A 234 21.78 -6.36 18.02
CA SER A 234 22.53 -7.39 18.74
C SER A 234 22.71 -8.67 17.92
N GLU A 235 21.60 -9.16 17.30
CA GLU A 235 21.65 -10.33 16.42
C GLU A 235 22.57 -10.10 15.21
N MET A 236 22.53 -8.90 14.61
CA MET A 236 23.39 -8.52 13.50
C MET A 236 24.87 -8.57 13.89
N LYS A 237 25.19 -8.08 15.09
CA LYS A 237 26.56 -8.06 15.62
C LYS A 237 27.11 -9.49 15.79
N VAL A 238 26.32 -10.36 16.43
CA VAL A 238 26.65 -11.80 16.58
C VAL A 238 26.85 -12.47 15.22
N ALA A 239 25.93 -12.24 14.26
CA ALA A 239 26.04 -12.81 12.93
C ALA A 239 27.33 -12.33 12.20
N SER A 240 27.74 -11.08 12.42
CA SER A 240 28.98 -10.53 11.86
C SER A 240 30.23 -11.15 12.50
N GLU A 241 30.24 -11.31 13.83
CA GLU A 241 31.33 -11.95 14.58
C GLU A 241 31.53 -13.42 14.17
N GLU A 242 30.40 -14.12 13.92
CA GLU A 242 30.39 -15.50 13.41
C GLU A 242 30.65 -15.59 11.90
N ARG A 243 31.03 -14.50 11.23
CA ARG A 243 31.27 -14.38 9.79
C ARG A 243 30.10 -14.78 8.90
N ARG A 244 28.88 -14.76 9.43
CA ARG A 244 27.62 -14.98 8.67
C ARG A 244 27.16 -13.66 8.02
N TYR A 245 27.96 -13.18 7.07
CA TYR A 245 27.79 -11.84 6.49
C TYR A 245 26.47 -11.65 5.75
N GLU A 246 25.94 -12.67 5.08
CA GLU A 246 24.64 -12.59 4.42
C GLU A 246 23.51 -12.38 5.44
N LYS A 247 23.53 -13.10 6.56
CA LYS A 247 22.55 -12.91 7.65
C LYS A 247 22.69 -11.51 8.27
N ALA A 248 23.91 -11.06 8.50
CA ALA A 248 24.15 -9.70 9.02
C ALA A 248 23.64 -8.61 8.06
N ALA A 249 23.81 -8.80 6.75
CA ALA A 249 23.28 -7.87 5.75
C ALA A 249 21.75 -7.83 5.75
N VAL A 250 21.06 -8.96 5.83
CA VAL A 250 19.59 -9.02 5.94
C VAL A 250 19.10 -8.27 7.18
N LEU A 251 19.73 -8.47 8.34
CA LEU A 251 19.37 -7.80 9.59
C LEU A 251 19.61 -6.29 9.52
N ARG A 252 20.73 -5.85 8.91
CA ARG A 252 21.01 -4.43 8.65
C ARG A 252 19.92 -3.80 7.78
N ASP A 253 19.51 -4.50 6.73
CA ASP A 253 18.48 -4.01 5.82
C ASP A 253 17.11 -3.94 6.50
N GLN A 254 16.79 -4.88 7.40
CA GLN A 254 15.60 -4.81 8.26
C GLN A 254 15.63 -3.59 9.19
N ILE A 255 16.75 -3.32 9.88
CA ILE A 255 16.92 -2.13 10.73
C ILE A 255 16.70 -0.86 9.90
N THR A 256 17.31 -0.79 8.73
CA THR A 256 17.18 0.35 7.82
C THR A 256 15.74 0.53 7.35
N ALA A 257 15.05 -0.55 7.03
CA ALA A 257 13.63 -0.52 6.62
C ALA A 257 12.73 -0.06 7.78
N ILE A 258 12.96 -0.55 9.01
CA ILE A 258 12.23 -0.11 10.21
C ILE A 258 12.46 1.38 10.47
N ARG A 259 13.68 1.88 10.38
CA ARG A 259 13.99 3.32 10.56
C ARG A 259 13.35 4.20 9.49
N ARG A 260 13.29 3.74 8.24
CA ARG A 260 12.66 4.46 7.13
C ARG A 260 11.13 4.49 7.16
N LEU A 261 10.48 3.73 8.05
CA LEU A 261 9.04 3.85 8.25
C LEU A 261 8.65 5.29 8.64
N ASP A 262 9.49 5.99 9.40
CA ASP A 262 9.26 7.38 9.84
C ASP A 262 9.57 8.42 8.76
N ASP A 263 10.62 8.21 7.96
CA ASP A 263 11.06 9.21 7.00
C ASP A 263 10.05 9.41 5.87
N ARG A 264 9.25 8.40 5.55
CA ARG A 264 8.17 8.50 4.56
C ARG A 264 6.96 9.27 5.07
N GLU A 265 6.64 9.14 6.36
CA GLU A 265 5.55 9.89 7.00
C GLU A 265 5.93 11.38 7.18
N LYS A 266 7.18 11.67 7.54
CA LYS A 266 7.68 13.06 7.64
C LYS A 266 7.72 13.78 6.28
N ARG A 267 7.96 13.06 5.18
CA ARG A 267 7.94 13.62 3.82
C ARG A 267 6.53 13.89 3.30
N SER A 268 5.51 13.24 3.81
CA SER A 268 4.11 13.56 3.48
C SER A 268 3.57 14.76 4.27
N GLY A 269 4.25 15.19 5.35
CA GLY A 269 3.83 16.28 6.24
C GLY A 269 4.49 17.64 6.02
N ASP A 270 5.66 17.71 5.38
CA ASP A 270 6.44 18.97 5.35
C ASP A 270 7.16 19.25 4.01
N ALA A 271 6.68 18.72 2.92
CA ALA A 271 7.09 19.16 1.60
C ALA A 271 6.03 20.09 1.02
N SER A 272 6.20 21.38 1.27
CA SER A 272 5.79 22.43 0.36
C SER A 272 6.73 22.39 -0.88
N VAL A 273 6.82 21.23 -1.53
CA VAL A 273 7.37 21.05 -2.85
C VAL A 273 6.20 20.63 -3.71
N ASP A 274 5.70 21.59 -4.50
CA ASP A 274 4.78 21.38 -5.61
C ASP A 274 3.90 20.11 -5.43
N TRP A 275 2.92 20.22 -4.56
CA TRP A 275 1.86 19.27 -4.46
C TRP A 275 1.06 19.34 -5.76
N GLN A 276 1.49 18.58 -6.74
CA GLN A 276 0.54 18.12 -7.72
C GLN A 276 -0.31 17.08 -6.99
N PRO A 277 -1.65 17.23 -6.96
CA PRO A 277 -2.52 16.27 -6.32
C PRO A 277 -2.08 14.90 -6.80
N GLU A 278 -1.81 13.98 -5.87
CA GLU A 278 -1.85 12.58 -6.22
C GLU A 278 -3.19 12.42 -6.90
N VAL A 279 -3.16 12.31 -8.22
CA VAL A 279 -4.33 11.95 -8.98
C VAL A 279 -4.82 10.74 -8.24
N THR A 280 -6.04 10.82 -7.71
CA THR A 280 -6.69 9.72 -7.01
C THR A 280 -6.76 8.62 -8.03
N VAL A 281 -5.72 7.79 -8.08
CA VAL A 281 -5.38 6.94 -9.22
C VAL A 281 -6.47 5.90 -9.47
N PHE A 282 -7.33 5.70 -8.49
CA PHE A 282 -8.56 4.95 -8.64
C PHE A 282 -9.51 5.35 -7.51
N SER A 283 -10.60 6.05 -7.83
CA SER A 283 -11.65 6.42 -6.86
C SER A 283 -12.58 5.25 -6.49
N GLY A 284 -12.29 4.03 -6.96
CA GLY A 284 -13.04 2.80 -6.72
C GLY A 284 -12.23 1.76 -5.96
N ASP A 285 -12.85 0.62 -5.65
CA ASP A 285 -12.17 -0.55 -5.09
C ASP A 285 -11.19 -1.14 -6.13
N PRO A 286 -9.87 -1.11 -5.88
CA PRO A 286 -8.87 -1.66 -6.82
C PRO A 286 -9.10 -3.15 -7.10
N SER A 287 -9.58 -3.91 -6.10
CA SER A 287 -9.86 -5.35 -6.23
C SER A 287 -10.98 -5.61 -7.25
N GLY A 288 -12.02 -4.78 -7.24
CA GLY A 288 -13.09 -4.85 -8.22
C GLY A 288 -12.63 -4.53 -9.65
N GLY A 289 -11.67 -3.60 -9.79
CA GLY A 289 -11.02 -3.28 -11.07
C GLY A 289 -10.24 -4.45 -11.64
N LEU A 290 -9.43 -5.09 -10.81
CA LEU A 290 -8.61 -6.25 -11.19
C LEU A 290 -9.46 -7.47 -11.54
N ALA A 291 -10.47 -7.78 -10.73
CA ALA A 291 -11.41 -8.88 -11.01
C ALA A 291 -12.21 -8.65 -12.32
N SER A 292 -12.62 -7.40 -12.55
CA SER A 292 -13.27 -7.02 -13.80
C SER A 292 -12.34 -7.17 -15.01
N LEU A 293 -11.08 -6.77 -14.88
CA LEU A 293 -10.06 -6.90 -15.94
C LEU A 293 -9.75 -8.37 -16.24
N GLN A 294 -9.59 -9.21 -15.22
CA GLN A 294 -9.41 -10.66 -15.35
C GLN A 294 -10.55 -11.28 -16.17
N LYS A 295 -11.80 -10.95 -15.83
CA LYS A 295 -12.99 -11.46 -16.53
C LYS A 295 -13.05 -10.99 -17.97
N VAL A 296 -12.77 -9.70 -18.24
CA VAL A 296 -12.79 -9.11 -19.59
C VAL A 296 -11.74 -9.74 -20.50
N LEU A 297 -10.56 -10.02 -19.96
CA LEU A 297 -9.46 -10.65 -20.70
C LEU A 297 -9.57 -12.17 -20.78
N GLY A 298 -10.42 -12.80 -19.96
CA GLY A 298 -10.60 -14.25 -19.91
C GLY A 298 -9.39 -14.98 -19.32
N LEU A 299 -8.72 -14.37 -18.34
CA LEU A 299 -7.55 -14.98 -17.68
C LEU A 299 -8.00 -15.99 -16.63
N ASP A 300 -7.32 -17.13 -16.59
CA ASP A 300 -7.54 -18.25 -15.66
C ASP A 300 -6.92 -18.01 -14.26
N HIS A 301 -6.11 -16.97 -14.14
CA HIS A 301 -5.43 -16.59 -12.91
C HIS A 301 -5.75 -15.12 -12.52
N PRO A 302 -5.65 -14.77 -11.23
CA PRO A 302 -5.89 -13.40 -10.77
C PRO A 302 -4.88 -12.42 -11.35
N VAL A 303 -5.35 -11.28 -11.86
CA VAL A 303 -4.48 -10.17 -12.25
C VAL A 303 -4.02 -9.44 -10.99
N ARG A 304 -2.70 -9.39 -10.77
CA ARG A 304 -2.07 -8.71 -9.64
C ARG A 304 -1.09 -7.63 -10.06
N CYS A 305 -0.36 -7.87 -11.15
CA CYS A 305 0.65 -6.96 -11.67
C CYS A 305 0.30 -6.48 -13.07
N ILE A 306 0.22 -5.16 -13.24
CA ILE A 306 0.02 -4.51 -14.53
C ILE A 306 1.20 -3.58 -14.77
N GLU A 307 1.91 -3.74 -15.90
CA GLU A 307 2.91 -2.77 -16.36
C GLU A 307 2.30 -1.92 -17.46
N GLY A 308 2.35 -0.58 -17.30
CA GLY A 308 1.92 0.39 -18.31
C GLY A 308 3.13 0.96 -19.05
N ILE A 309 3.10 0.99 -20.38
CA ILE A 309 4.16 1.52 -21.25
C ILE A 309 3.60 2.68 -22.08
N ASP A 310 4.29 3.81 -22.05
CA ASP A 310 4.01 5.01 -22.87
C ASP A 310 5.28 5.52 -23.53
N ILE A 311 5.17 5.98 -24.77
CA ILE A 311 6.27 6.62 -25.53
C ILE A 311 6.00 8.10 -25.60
N ALA A 312 6.98 8.90 -25.20
CA ALA A 312 6.94 10.35 -25.27
C ALA A 312 8.10 10.91 -26.07
N HIS A 313 7.77 11.82 -27.00
CA HIS A 313 8.77 12.59 -27.76
C HIS A 313 9.10 13.87 -27.02
N LEU A 314 10.38 14.10 -26.79
CA LEU A 314 10.91 15.28 -26.12
C LEU A 314 11.27 16.36 -27.17
N ALA A 315 11.12 17.62 -26.80
CA ALA A 315 11.61 18.72 -27.63
C ALA A 315 13.13 18.56 -27.81
N GLY A 316 13.60 18.38 -29.07
CA GLY A 316 15.02 18.15 -29.40
C GLY A 316 15.34 16.72 -29.87
N ASN A 317 14.41 16.03 -30.52
CA ASN A 317 14.55 14.68 -31.11
C ASN A 317 14.91 13.54 -30.10
N GLU A 318 14.74 13.74 -28.80
CA GLU A 318 14.92 12.65 -27.85
C GLU A 318 13.59 11.92 -27.61
N THR A 319 13.55 10.62 -27.88
CA THR A 319 12.40 9.74 -27.57
C THR A 319 12.68 8.97 -26.28
N VAL A 320 11.70 8.97 -25.36
CA VAL A 320 11.79 8.27 -24.09
C VAL A 320 10.59 7.36 -23.92
N GLY A 321 10.88 6.08 -23.64
CA GLY A 321 9.87 5.14 -23.16
C GLY A 321 9.73 5.23 -21.65
N SER A 322 8.52 5.30 -21.14
CA SER A 322 8.22 5.23 -19.73
C SER A 322 7.51 3.92 -19.41
N LYS A 323 7.88 3.31 -18.30
CA LYS A 323 7.23 2.12 -17.77
C LYS A 323 6.79 2.38 -16.33
N VAL A 324 5.50 2.23 -16.06
CA VAL A 324 4.93 2.22 -14.71
C VAL A 324 4.54 0.80 -14.32
N CYS A 325 4.43 0.55 -13.03
CA CYS A 325 4.05 -0.74 -12.50
C CYS A 325 2.94 -0.54 -11.45
N PHE A 326 1.89 -1.33 -11.57
CA PHE A 326 0.79 -1.40 -10.61
C PHE A 326 0.73 -2.79 -10.01
N ILE A 327 0.64 -2.85 -8.69
CA ILE A 327 0.49 -4.09 -7.94
C ILE A 327 -0.78 -4.00 -7.12
N ASP A 328 -1.62 -5.04 -7.23
CA ASP A 328 -2.92 -5.10 -6.57
C ASP A 328 -3.75 -3.81 -6.83
N GLY A 329 -3.67 -3.30 -8.08
CA GLY A 329 -4.38 -2.11 -8.57
C GLY A 329 -3.83 -0.78 -8.05
N ARG A 330 -2.65 -0.75 -7.41
CA ARG A 330 -2.02 0.47 -6.88
C ARG A 330 -0.65 0.71 -7.50
N PRO A 331 -0.24 1.97 -7.69
CA PRO A 331 1.07 2.33 -8.21
C PRO A 331 2.21 1.77 -7.35
N PHE A 332 3.13 1.05 -7.97
CA PHE A 332 4.35 0.54 -7.36
C PHE A 332 5.56 1.29 -7.93
N LYS A 333 5.91 2.42 -7.31
CA LYS A 333 6.92 3.37 -7.81
C LYS A 333 8.32 2.77 -7.95
N ASP A 334 8.68 1.79 -7.12
CA ASP A 334 9.98 1.10 -7.20
C ASP A 334 10.12 0.28 -8.49
N GLY A 335 9.00 -0.07 -9.13
CA GLY A 335 8.93 -0.72 -10.44
C GLY A 335 8.96 0.22 -11.64
N TYR A 336 8.96 1.55 -11.43
CA TYR A 336 8.97 2.51 -12.53
C TYR A 336 10.34 2.59 -13.18
N ARG A 337 10.38 2.63 -14.52
CA ARG A 337 11.62 2.76 -15.29
C ARG A 337 11.45 3.71 -16.46
N ARG A 338 12.54 4.32 -16.87
CA ARG A 338 12.64 5.15 -18.08
C ARG A 338 13.70 4.56 -19.00
N TYR A 339 13.38 4.55 -20.28
CA TYR A 339 14.23 4.02 -21.33
C TYR A 339 14.51 5.14 -22.32
N ARG A 340 15.75 5.63 -22.38
CA ARG A 340 16.18 6.48 -23.47
C ARG A 340 16.26 5.63 -24.73
N ILE A 341 15.46 5.96 -25.72
CA ILE A 341 15.40 5.24 -26.99
C ILE A 341 16.61 5.60 -27.83
N ARG A 342 17.21 4.60 -28.45
CA ARG A 342 18.44 4.76 -29.24
C ARG A 342 18.22 4.50 -30.72
N SER A 343 17.17 3.77 -31.08
CA SER A 343 16.93 3.21 -32.41
C SER A 343 15.86 3.94 -33.21
N ALA A 344 15.14 4.92 -32.63
CA ALA A 344 13.97 5.50 -33.26
C ALA A 344 14.16 7.01 -33.53
N ASP A 345 14.26 7.38 -34.79
CA ASP A 345 14.01 8.76 -35.23
C ASP A 345 12.50 8.95 -35.41
N ASN A 346 11.81 9.29 -34.30
CA ASN A 346 10.35 9.56 -34.23
C ASN A 346 9.42 8.40 -34.65
N ASP A 347 9.86 7.15 -34.55
CA ASP A 347 9.04 5.97 -34.79
C ASP A 347 8.61 5.31 -33.48
N ASP A 348 7.33 5.52 -33.10
CA ASP A 348 6.73 4.94 -31.91
C ASP A 348 6.78 3.40 -31.88
N TYR A 349 6.68 2.75 -33.04
CA TYR A 349 6.70 1.30 -33.13
C TYR A 349 8.08 0.73 -32.80
N GLN A 350 9.15 1.35 -33.35
CA GLN A 350 10.51 0.96 -33.00
C GLN A 350 10.82 1.27 -31.54
N ALA A 351 10.34 2.40 -31.02
CA ALA A 351 10.50 2.76 -29.62
C ALA A 351 9.86 1.73 -28.68
N ILE A 352 8.64 1.26 -28.97
CA ILE A 352 7.96 0.21 -28.20
C ILE A 352 8.74 -1.10 -28.27
N ARG A 353 9.19 -1.53 -29.47
CA ARG A 353 10.03 -2.74 -29.60
C ARG A 353 11.27 -2.66 -28.75
N GLU A 354 11.98 -1.54 -28.76
CA GLU A 354 13.17 -1.35 -27.94
C GLU A 354 12.88 -1.42 -26.44
N VAL A 355 11.79 -0.76 -25.96
CA VAL A 355 11.39 -0.80 -24.55
C VAL A 355 11.05 -2.22 -24.13
N VAL A 356 10.21 -2.92 -24.89
CA VAL A 356 9.79 -4.30 -24.61
C VAL A 356 11.00 -5.23 -24.62
N SER A 357 11.84 -5.19 -25.66
CA SER A 357 13.04 -6.04 -25.73
C SER A 357 14.00 -5.79 -24.59
N ARG A 358 14.26 -4.54 -24.23
CA ARG A 358 15.16 -4.21 -23.09
C ARG A 358 14.57 -4.60 -21.74
N ARG A 359 13.24 -4.51 -21.58
CA ARG A 359 12.57 -4.84 -20.32
C ARG A 359 12.46 -6.33 -20.09
N TYR A 360 12.15 -7.10 -21.13
CA TYR A 360 11.78 -8.50 -20.99
C TYR A 360 12.85 -9.50 -21.43
N ARG A 361 14.01 -9.03 -21.92
CA ARG A 361 15.13 -9.90 -22.36
C ARG A 361 15.61 -10.86 -21.28
N GLU A 362 15.62 -10.43 -20.02
CA GLU A 362 16.03 -11.24 -18.87
C GLU A 362 14.84 -11.74 -18.05
N ALA A 363 13.64 -11.47 -18.51
CA ALA A 363 12.41 -11.89 -17.84
C ALA A 363 12.27 -13.42 -18.00
N GLY A 364 12.28 -14.13 -16.90
CA GLY A 364 12.24 -15.59 -16.89
C GLY A 364 13.42 -16.22 -16.15
N ALA A 365 14.50 -15.48 -15.91
CA ALA A 365 15.59 -15.90 -15.03
C ALA A 365 15.22 -15.95 -13.54
N GLY A 366 13.97 -15.62 -13.19
CA GLY A 366 13.40 -15.73 -11.84
C GLY A 366 13.77 -14.60 -10.88
N ASN A 367 14.53 -13.60 -11.33
CA ASN A 367 15.01 -12.50 -10.50
C ASN A 367 14.20 -11.20 -10.69
N GLU A 368 13.36 -11.13 -11.71
CA GLU A 368 12.57 -9.95 -12.02
C GLU A 368 11.08 -10.18 -11.92
N LEU A 369 10.37 -9.09 -11.60
CA LEU A 369 8.92 -9.04 -11.61
C LEU A 369 8.41 -9.26 -13.04
N TYR A 370 7.58 -10.29 -13.26
CA TYR A 370 6.89 -10.52 -14.51
C TYR A 370 5.42 -10.15 -14.36
N PRO A 371 4.88 -9.23 -15.20
CA PRO A 371 3.51 -8.77 -15.06
C PRO A 371 2.52 -9.84 -15.56
N ASP A 372 1.28 -9.76 -15.06
CA ASP A 372 0.16 -10.54 -15.60
C ASP A 372 -0.38 -9.88 -16.87
N VAL A 373 -0.35 -8.54 -16.90
CA VAL A 373 -0.85 -7.73 -18.03
C VAL A 373 0.15 -6.62 -18.35
N ILE A 374 0.44 -6.43 -19.63
CA ILE A 374 1.12 -5.25 -20.17
C ILE A 374 0.08 -4.38 -20.88
N LEU A 375 -0.04 -3.13 -20.47
CA LEU A 375 -0.87 -2.11 -21.08
C LEU A 375 -0.01 -1.13 -21.87
N ILE A 376 -0.25 -1.01 -23.17
CA ILE A 376 0.43 -0.06 -24.04
C ILE A 376 -0.50 1.12 -24.31
N ASP A 377 -0.01 2.35 -24.09
CA ASP A 377 -0.72 3.56 -24.52
C ASP A 377 -0.64 3.69 -26.04
N GLY A 378 -1.70 3.32 -26.73
CA GLY A 378 -1.75 3.37 -28.18
C GLY A 378 -2.81 2.48 -28.79
N GLY A 379 -2.77 2.37 -30.10
CA GLY A 379 -3.69 1.54 -30.87
C GLY A 379 -3.14 0.16 -31.26
N LEU A 380 -3.77 -0.45 -32.26
CA LEU A 380 -3.44 -1.80 -32.75
C LEU A 380 -1.98 -1.89 -33.26
N GLY A 381 -1.46 -0.83 -33.89
CA GLY A 381 -0.09 -0.83 -34.42
C GLY A 381 0.96 -0.94 -33.31
N GLN A 382 0.78 -0.22 -32.18
CA GLN A 382 1.67 -0.30 -31.03
C GLN A 382 1.57 -1.69 -30.35
N LEU A 383 0.39 -2.29 -30.32
CA LEU A 383 0.21 -3.65 -29.82
C LEU A 383 0.98 -4.68 -30.67
N HIS A 384 0.92 -4.56 -32.01
CA HIS A 384 1.66 -5.45 -32.90
C HIS A 384 3.17 -5.30 -32.72
N ALA A 385 3.67 -4.05 -32.60
CA ALA A 385 5.08 -3.81 -32.35
C ALA A 385 5.61 -4.45 -31.07
N ALA A 386 4.81 -4.47 -30.01
CA ALA A 386 5.13 -5.20 -28.79
C ALA A 386 5.12 -6.73 -29.00
N GLY A 387 4.15 -7.25 -29.72
CA GLY A 387 4.07 -8.68 -30.08
C GLY A 387 5.29 -9.15 -30.89
N GLU A 388 5.73 -8.35 -31.88
CA GLU A 388 6.93 -8.64 -32.66
C GLU A 388 8.19 -8.69 -31.76
N ALA A 389 8.33 -7.76 -30.82
CA ALA A 389 9.45 -7.77 -29.88
C ALA A 389 9.48 -9.05 -29.01
N PHE A 390 8.33 -9.54 -28.58
CA PHE A 390 8.23 -10.82 -27.86
C PHE A 390 8.54 -12.02 -28.74
N GLY A 391 8.22 -11.97 -30.04
CA GLY A 391 8.59 -13.01 -31.00
C GLY A 391 10.10 -13.18 -31.19
N GLU A 392 10.89 -12.12 -30.95
CA GLU A 392 12.36 -12.13 -30.98
C GLU A 392 12.99 -12.59 -29.65
N LEU A 393 12.21 -12.61 -28.58
CA LEU A 393 12.65 -13.00 -27.23
C LEU A 393 12.25 -14.45 -26.94
N ASP A 394 13.15 -15.24 -26.36
CA ASP A 394 12.84 -16.60 -25.86
C ASP A 394 12.09 -16.53 -24.51
N VAL A 395 11.01 -15.75 -24.48
CA VAL A 395 10.19 -15.52 -23.29
C VAL A 395 8.72 -15.58 -23.68
N LYS A 396 7.95 -16.40 -22.95
CA LYS A 396 6.49 -16.43 -23.14
C LYS A 396 5.90 -15.05 -22.77
N PRO A 397 5.22 -14.34 -23.69
CA PRO A 397 4.64 -13.05 -23.38
C PRO A 397 3.54 -13.18 -22.29
N PRO A 398 3.38 -12.19 -21.42
CA PRO A 398 2.17 -12.07 -20.60
C PRO A 398 1.00 -11.64 -21.49
N MET A 399 -0.17 -11.39 -20.91
CA MET A 399 -1.28 -10.78 -21.64
C MET A 399 -0.91 -9.35 -22.05
N VAL A 400 -0.78 -9.10 -23.36
CA VAL A 400 -0.49 -7.76 -23.88
C VAL A 400 -1.78 -7.14 -24.43
N ILE A 401 -2.07 -5.93 -23.95
CA ILE A 401 -3.22 -5.14 -24.42
C ILE A 401 -2.78 -3.72 -24.75
N SER A 402 -3.54 -3.03 -25.60
CA SER A 402 -3.38 -1.60 -25.80
C SER A 402 -4.69 -0.85 -25.63
N LEU A 403 -4.61 0.43 -25.24
CA LEU A 403 -5.78 1.29 -25.02
C LEU A 403 -5.69 2.50 -25.96
N ALA A 404 -6.62 2.56 -26.93
CA ALA A 404 -6.69 3.67 -27.88
C ALA A 404 -7.39 4.90 -27.29
N LYS A 405 -6.76 6.11 -27.44
CA LYS A 405 -7.21 7.36 -26.79
C LYS A 405 -8.61 7.85 -27.23
N LYS A 406 -8.94 7.73 -28.53
CA LYS A 406 -10.16 8.39 -29.07
C LYS A 406 -11.46 7.68 -28.69
N GLU A 407 -11.46 6.36 -28.68
CA GLU A 407 -12.69 5.55 -28.50
C GLU A 407 -12.64 4.68 -27.26
N GLU A 408 -11.54 4.74 -26.50
CA GLU A 408 -11.32 3.94 -25.27
C GLU A 408 -11.47 2.44 -25.56
N LEU A 409 -11.00 2.01 -26.76
CA LEU A 409 -11.04 0.60 -27.20
C LEU A 409 -9.83 -0.15 -26.66
N ILE A 410 -10.07 -1.31 -26.12
CA ILE A 410 -9.02 -2.23 -25.65
C ILE A 410 -8.76 -3.23 -26.77
N PHE A 411 -7.57 -3.16 -27.37
CA PHE A 411 -7.08 -4.19 -28.27
C PHE A 411 -6.33 -5.24 -27.47
N VAL A 412 -6.57 -6.50 -27.77
CA VAL A 412 -5.99 -7.64 -27.08
C VAL A 412 -5.16 -8.44 -28.07
N GLN A 413 -4.00 -8.89 -27.65
CA GLN A 413 -3.18 -9.81 -28.43
C GLN A 413 -4.00 -11.01 -28.92
N GLU A 414 -3.80 -11.39 -30.19
CA GLU A 414 -4.49 -12.54 -30.84
C GLU A 414 -6.01 -12.40 -31.02
N ARG A 415 -6.59 -11.21 -30.76
CA ARG A 415 -7.99 -10.92 -31.07
C ARG A 415 -8.11 -9.94 -32.24
N SER A 416 -8.95 -10.27 -33.21
CA SER A 416 -9.20 -9.39 -34.36
C SER A 416 -10.08 -8.20 -34.01
N GLU A 417 -11.00 -8.34 -33.04
CA GLU A 417 -11.94 -7.30 -32.67
C GLU A 417 -11.57 -6.67 -31.33
N PRO A 418 -11.60 -5.32 -31.23
CA PRO A 418 -11.35 -4.63 -29.98
C PRO A 418 -12.50 -4.80 -29.00
N ILE A 419 -12.20 -4.79 -27.72
CA ILE A 419 -13.18 -4.82 -26.66
C ILE A 419 -13.64 -3.40 -26.37
N LYS A 420 -14.94 -3.15 -26.50
CA LYS A 420 -15.59 -1.89 -26.14
C LYS A 420 -16.29 -2.05 -24.80
N LEU A 421 -15.85 -1.31 -23.79
CA LEU A 421 -16.42 -1.31 -22.45
C LEU A 421 -17.20 -0.03 -22.18
N GLY A 422 -18.24 -0.12 -21.36
CA GLY A 422 -18.97 1.08 -20.91
C GLY A 422 -18.08 1.94 -20.00
N ARG A 423 -18.27 3.27 -20.01
CA ARG A 423 -17.48 4.23 -19.23
C ARG A 423 -17.48 3.99 -17.70
N SER A 424 -18.50 3.30 -17.20
CA SER A 424 -18.59 2.92 -15.78
C SER A 424 -17.86 1.62 -15.43
N ASN A 425 -17.38 0.89 -16.44
CA ASN A 425 -16.72 -0.40 -16.23
C ASN A 425 -15.41 -0.24 -15.45
N LEU A 426 -15.23 -1.05 -14.41
CA LEU A 426 -14.09 -0.95 -13.49
C LEU A 426 -12.76 -1.36 -14.15
N ALA A 427 -12.79 -2.31 -15.10
CA ALA A 427 -11.61 -2.69 -15.87
C ALA A 427 -11.10 -1.52 -16.74
N LEU A 428 -12.03 -0.84 -17.44
CA LEU A 428 -11.68 0.31 -18.27
C LEU A 428 -11.07 1.42 -17.41
N LYS A 429 -11.70 1.76 -16.29
CA LYS A 429 -11.18 2.77 -15.36
C LYS A 429 -9.79 2.42 -14.83
N LEU A 430 -9.53 1.14 -14.53
CA LEU A 430 -8.20 0.69 -14.10
C LEU A 430 -7.17 0.86 -15.23
N CYS A 431 -7.48 0.46 -16.45
CA CYS A 431 -6.61 0.66 -17.62
C CYS A 431 -6.33 2.14 -17.88
N GLN A 432 -7.35 3.01 -17.77
CA GLN A 432 -7.19 4.46 -17.86
C GLN A 432 -6.23 4.99 -16.80
N CYS A 433 -6.37 4.56 -15.54
CA CYS A 433 -5.46 4.95 -14.45
C CYS A 433 -4.01 4.55 -14.72
N VAL A 434 -3.78 3.34 -15.22
CA VAL A 434 -2.43 2.86 -15.56
C VAL A 434 -1.83 3.68 -16.70
N ARG A 435 -2.62 3.94 -17.77
CA ARG A 435 -2.23 4.78 -18.90
C ARG A 435 -1.89 6.20 -18.46
N ASP A 436 -2.80 6.84 -17.72
CA ASP A 436 -2.64 8.22 -17.31
C ASP A 436 -1.41 8.40 -16.40
N GLU A 437 -1.12 7.41 -15.55
CA GLU A 437 0.08 7.41 -14.72
C GLU A 437 1.36 7.21 -15.56
N ALA A 438 1.35 6.36 -16.60
CA ALA A 438 2.47 6.18 -17.51
C ALA A 438 2.77 7.51 -18.24
N HIS A 439 1.72 8.15 -18.73
CA HIS A 439 1.81 9.45 -19.39
C HIS A 439 2.32 10.55 -18.45
N ARG A 440 1.77 10.63 -17.22
CA ARG A 440 2.24 11.57 -16.19
C ARG A 440 3.72 11.37 -15.85
N PHE A 441 4.15 10.09 -15.73
CA PHE A 441 5.55 9.76 -15.43
C PHE A 441 6.50 10.13 -16.56
N ALA A 442 6.05 10.01 -17.82
CA ALA A 442 6.79 10.47 -18.99
C ALA A 442 6.93 12.00 -18.99
N GLN A 443 5.84 12.74 -18.77
CA GLN A 443 5.83 14.20 -18.79
C GLN A 443 6.68 14.83 -17.68
N HIS A 444 6.73 14.24 -16.49
CA HIS A 444 7.56 14.77 -15.40
C HIS A 444 9.04 14.84 -15.77
N TYR A 445 9.53 13.98 -16.64
CA TYR A 445 10.91 14.01 -17.12
C TYR A 445 11.21 15.21 -18.03
N HIS A 446 10.24 15.68 -18.79
CA HIS A 446 10.35 16.93 -19.57
C HIS A 446 10.73 18.14 -18.69
N HIS A 447 10.10 18.25 -17.53
CA HIS A 447 10.38 19.35 -16.62
C HIS A 447 11.77 19.25 -15.97
N VAL A 448 12.24 18.03 -15.70
CA VAL A 448 13.59 17.82 -15.12
C VAL A 448 14.69 18.12 -16.13
N LEU A 449 14.53 17.72 -17.41
CA LEU A 449 15.51 18.01 -18.46
C LEU A 449 15.56 19.48 -18.83
N ARG A 450 14.39 20.15 -18.95
CA ARG A 450 14.35 21.60 -19.16
C ARG A 450 15.04 22.40 -18.06
N ARG A 451 14.90 21.98 -16.78
CA ARG A 451 15.64 22.59 -15.66
C ARG A 451 17.14 22.36 -15.76
N LYS A 452 17.59 21.18 -16.19
CA LYS A 452 19.02 20.92 -16.39
C LYS A 452 19.61 21.75 -17.52
N SER A 453 18.97 21.79 -18.70
CA SER A 453 19.47 22.60 -19.83
C SER A 453 19.53 24.10 -19.49
N MET A 454 18.57 24.63 -18.72
CA MET A 454 18.60 26.01 -18.24
C MET A 454 19.69 26.29 -17.17
N LEU A 455 20.25 25.27 -16.54
CA LEU A 455 21.34 25.39 -15.57
C LEU A 455 22.72 25.19 -16.21
N ASP A 456 22.80 24.43 -17.29
CA ASP A 456 24.04 24.21 -18.06
C ASP A 456 24.32 25.35 -19.06
N ASP A 457 23.33 26.21 -19.38
CA ASP A 457 23.47 27.42 -20.19
C ASP A 457 23.79 28.69 -19.35
N ARG A 458 24.16 28.55 -18.09
CA ARG A 458 24.68 29.63 -17.22
C ARG A 458 26.09 29.31 -16.75
#